data_4f9d1ec9ce79c422733211eb159b3d61
#
_entry.id   4f9d1ec9ce79c422733211eb159b3d61
#
_cell.length_a   1.000
_cell.length_b   1.000
_cell.length_c   1.000
_cell.angle_alpha   90.00
_cell.angle_beta   90.00
_cell.angle_gamma   90.00
#
_symmetry.space_group_name_H-M   'P 1'
#
loop_
_entity.id
_entity.type
_entity.pdbx_description
1 polymer ?
#
loop_
_entity_poly.entity_id
_entity_poly.type
_entity_poly.pdbx_seq_one_letter_code
_entity_poly.pdbx_strand_id
1 'polypeptide(L)'
;MSTFNNKTILVCFGEGGHEAQANRLVNNMLKKSSDIDFISISDVKEKPIWSKGHYVVGEVRDKYSHLKTICNSSFFSIFKALRKISNCNEVKCVISTGPGISVLVACYFRFIGVKVIHIETWSRFESKSFTGRIMHLLANKFYVQNHSLLNLYKNSIYSGRL
;
A
#
# COMPACT_ATOMS: atom_id res chain seq x y z
N MET A 1 -13.41 -11.31 -25.49
CA MET A 1 -14.02 -10.88 -24.21
C MET A 1 -13.40 -11.72 -23.11
N SER A 2 -12.39 -11.20 -22.41
CA SER A 2 -11.76 -11.90 -21.28
C SER A 2 -12.63 -11.64 -20.05
N THR A 3 -13.29 -12.66 -19.56
CA THR A 3 -14.01 -12.65 -18.30
C THR A 3 -13.00 -12.49 -17.14
N PHE A 4 -12.74 -11.25 -16.71
CA PHE A 4 -12.03 -10.99 -15.47
C PHE A 4 -12.94 -11.34 -14.30
N ASN A 5 -12.92 -12.63 -13.90
CA ASN A 5 -13.77 -13.12 -12.81
C ASN A 5 -13.08 -13.05 -11.43
N ASN A 6 -11.80 -12.64 -11.38
CA ASN A 6 -11.05 -12.60 -10.14
C ASN A 6 -10.99 -11.17 -9.55
N LYS A 7 -11.24 -11.08 -8.26
CA LYS A 7 -11.14 -9.82 -7.50
C LYS A 7 -9.67 -9.42 -7.40
N THR A 8 -9.27 -8.31 -8.04
CA THR A 8 -7.89 -7.83 -8.00
C THR A 8 -7.65 -6.93 -6.79
N ILE A 9 -6.62 -7.24 -6.03
CA ILE A 9 -6.13 -6.41 -4.92
C ILE A 9 -4.79 -5.80 -5.30
N LEU A 10 -4.69 -4.47 -5.18
CA LEU A 10 -3.42 -3.75 -5.34
C LEU A 10 -2.69 -3.68 -4.00
N VAL A 11 -1.48 -4.20 -3.94
CA VAL A 11 -0.61 -4.12 -2.76
C VAL A 11 0.46 -3.06 -2.98
N CYS A 12 0.48 -2.06 -2.11
CA CYS A 12 1.46 -0.98 -2.12
C CYS A 12 2.45 -1.17 -0.97
N PHE A 13 3.72 -1.29 -1.28
CA PHE A 13 4.80 -1.47 -0.31
C PHE A 13 6.09 -0.80 -0.78
N GLY A 14 7.06 -0.68 0.09
CA GLY A 14 8.41 -0.21 -0.22
C GLY A 14 9.45 -1.23 0.22
N GLU A 15 10.69 -0.92 -0.03
CA GLU A 15 11.85 -1.77 0.28
C GLU A 15 11.94 -2.13 1.77
N GLY A 16 12.55 -3.26 2.07
CA GLY A 16 12.91 -3.71 3.41
C GLY A 16 11.73 -4.22 4.24
N GLY A 17 11.49 -3.63 5.41
CA GLY A 17 10.44 -4.08 6.33
C GLY A 17 9.03 -4.02 5.76
N HIS A 18 8.74 -3.07 4.90
CA HIS A 18 7.44 -2.93 4.24
C HIS A 18 7.19 -4.05 3.22
N GLU A 19 8.23 -4.44 2.49
CA GLU A 19 8.20 -5.59 1.58
C GLU A 19 7.99 -6.89 2.34
N ALA A 20 8.75 -7.09 3.42
CA ALA A 20 8.59 -8.28 4.26
C ALA A 20 7.18 -8.42 4.82
N GLN A 21 6.56 -7.31 5.24
CA GLN A 21 5.16 -7.29 5.68
C GLN A 21 4.19 -7.63 4.55
N ALA A 22 4.38 -7.03 3.38
CA ALA A 22 3.53 -7.30 2.21
C ALA A 22 3.60 -8.77 1.82
N ASN A 23 4.80 -9.35 1.77
CA ASN A 23 5.01 -10.76 1.43
C ASN A 23 4.33 -11.69 2.44
N ARG A 24 4.48 -11.45 3.76
CA ARG A 24 3.81 -12.26 4.79
C ARG A 24 2.29 -12.15 4.71
N LEU A 25 1.78 -10.94 4.54
CA LEU A 25 0.34 -10.70 4.42
C LEU A 25 -0.26 -11.46 3.24
N VAL A 26 0.30 -11.24 2.04
CA VAL A 26 -0.24 -11.86 0.82
C VAL A 26 -0.13 -13.37 0.87
N ASN A 27 0.99 -13.93 1.34
CA ASN A 27 1.14 -15.37 1.51
C ASN A 27 0.10 -15.96 2.48
N ASN A 28 -0.23 -15.25 3.56
CA ASN A 28 -1.29 -15.67 4.49
C ASN A 28 -2.69 -15.57 3.86
N MET A 29 -2.93 -14.59 3.00
CA MET A 29 -4.21 -14.46 2.28
C MET A 29 -4.36 -15.55 1.22
N LEU A 30 -3.31 -15.87 0.46
CA LEU A 30 -3.31 -16.92 -0.56
C LEU A 30 -3.57 -18.32 0.03
N LYS A 31 -3.11 -18.57 1.25
CA LYS A 31 -3.42 -19.83 1.97
C LYS A 31 -4.91 -19.99 2.30
N LYS A 32 -5.64 -18.87 2.39
CA LYS A 32 -7.06 -18.84 2.78
C LYS A 32 -8.01 -18.70 1.61
N SER A 33 -7.56 -18.16 0.50
CA SER A 33 -8.40 -17.94 -0.70
C SER A 33 -7.54 -17.95 -1.95
N SER A 34 -7.91 -18.79 -2.92
CA SER A 34 -7.28 -18.87 -4.24
C SER A 34 -7.88 -17.91 -5.28
N ASP A 35 -9.04 -17.32 -4.97
CA ASP A 35 -9.84 -16.56 -5.95
C ASP A 35 -9.49 -15.06 -5.98
N ILE A 36 -8.34 -14.70 -5.42
CA ILE A 36 -7.88 -13.32 -5.34
C ILE A 36 -6.62 -13.17 -6.17
N ASP A 37 -6.64 -12.22 -7.07
CA ASP A 37 -5.47 -11.81 -7.83
C ASP A 37 -4.78 -10.63 -7.14
N PHE A 38 -3.48 -10.72 -6.98
CA PHE A 38 -2.67 -9.64 -6.43
C PHE A 38 -1.82 -9.00 -7.51
N ILE A 39 -1.82 -7.69 -7.55
CA ILE A 39 -0.88 -6.85 -8.30
C ILE A 39 -0.15 -5.93 -7.32
N SER A 40 1.02 -5.45 -7.70
CA SER A 40 1.85 -4.66 -6.79
C SER A 40 2.32 -3.34 -7.39
N ILE A 41 2.49 -2.35 -6.52
CA ILE A 41 3.17 -1.08 -6.80
C ILE A 41 4.19 -0.80 -5.70
N SER A 42 5.43 -0.54 -6.09
CA SER A 42 6.55 -0.43 -5.16
C SER A 42 7.72 0.33 -5.78
N ASP A 43 8.66 0.79 -4.96
CA ASP A 43 9.99 1.26 -5.35
C ASP A 43 11.01 0.11 -5.54
N VAL A 44 10.65 -1.10 -5.15
CA VAL A 44 11.45 -2.33 -5.37
C VAL A 44 11.38 -2.72 -6.84
N LYS A 45 12.51 -3.02 -7.46
CA LYS A 45 12.58 -3.43 -8.88
C LYS A 45 12.09 -4.85 -9.12
N GLU A 46 12.35 -5.73 -8.16
CA GLU A 46 12.01 -7.14 -8.28
C GLU A 46 10.51 -7.37 -8.10
N LYS A 47 9.94 -8.10 -9.03
CA LYS A 47 8.52 -8.49 -8.97
C LYS A 47 8.33 -9.58 -7.92
N PRO A 48 7.46 -9.39 -6.92
CA PRO A 48 7.12 -10.47 -5.98
C PRO A 48 6.49 -11.66 -6.70
N ILE A 49 6.81 -12.87 -6.24
CA ILE A 49 6.31 -14.14 -6.84
C ILE A 49 4.77 -14.18 -6.86
N TRP A 50 4.13 -13.66 -5.83
CA TRP A 50 2.68 -13.62 -5.71
C TRP A 50 2.00 -12.59 -6.61
N SER A 51 2.73 -11.64 -7.17
CA SER A 51 2.15 -10.54 -7.96
C SER A 51 1.96 -10.93 -9.42
N LYS A 52 0.75 -10.83 -9.93
CA LYS A 52 0.47 -11.03 -11.38
C LYS A 52 1.03 -9.88 -12.23
N GLY A 53 0.99 -8.65 -11.71
CA GLY A 53 1.52 -7.44 -12.35
C GLY A 53 2.24 -6.55 -11.37
N HIS A 54 3.46 -6.11 -11.69
CA HIS A 54 4.28 -5.27 -10.85
C HIS A 54 4.58 -3.93 -11.50
N TYR A 55 4.31 -2.85 -10.78
CA TYR A 55 4.53 -1.48 -11.24
C TYR A 55 5.62 -0.84 -10.38
N VAL A 56 6.79 -0.65 -10.99
CA VAL A 56 7.91 0.00 -10.32
C VAL A 56 7.77 1.50 -10.45
N VAL A 57 7.87 2.21 -9.34
CA VAL A 57 7.81 3.67 -9.27
C VAL A 57 8.95 4.18 -8.41
N GLY A 58 9.53 5.32 -8.78
CA GLY A 58 10.64 5.90 -8.03
C GLY A 58 10.25 6.27 -6.60
N GLU A 59 11.24 6.29 -5.70
CA GLU A 59 11.07 6.79 -4.33
C GLU A 59 10.51 8.21 -4.35
N VAL A 60 9.41 8.45 -3.64
CA VAL A 60 8.81 9.78 -3.51
C VAL A 60 9.63 10.68 -2.60
N ARG A 61 10.45 10.10 -1.72
CA ARG A 61 11.21 10.81 -0.71
C ARG A 61 12.65 11.00 -1.12
N ASP A 62 13.04 12.25 -1.40
CA ASP A 62 14.45 12.63 -1.37
C ASP A 62 14.94 12.62 0.09
N LYS A 63 15.96 11.81 0.38
CA LYS A 63 16.56 11.65 1.73
C LYS A 63 17.19 12.96 2.26
N TYR A 64 17.44 13.93 1.38
CA TYR A 64 18.20 15.14 1.68
C TYR A 64 17.41 16.46 1.60
N SER A 65 16.22 16.48 1.00
CA SER A 65 15.44 17.72 0.88
C SER A 65 13.93 17.48 0.75
N HIS A 66 13.17 17.95 1.74
CA HIS A 66 11.71 17.85 1.75
C HIS A 66 11.02 18.68 0.63
N LEU A 67 11.65 19.78 0.19
CA LEU A 67 11.10 20.66 -0.86
C LEU A 67 11.30 20.10 -2.27
N LYS A 68 12.40 19.40 -2.53
CA LYS A 68 12.64 18.75 -3.83
C LYS A 68 11.73 17.53 -4.07
N THR A 69 11.20 16.94 -3.02
CA THR A 69 10.25 15.82 -3.08
C THR A 69 8.96 16.20 -3.84
N ILE A 70 8.53 17.45 -3.76
CA ILE A 70 7.24 17.91 -4.31
C ILE A 70 7.34 18.26 -5.80
N CYS A 71 8.50 18.66 -6.30
CA CYS A 71 8.69 19.18 -7.67
C CYS A 71 9.27 18.16 -8.67
N ASN A 72 9.35 16.87 -8.33
CA ASN A 72 10.08 15.90 -9.14
C ASN A 72 9.17 15.21 -10.17
N SER A 73 9.76 14.89 -11.33
CA SER A 73 9.20 14.02 -12.39
C SER A 73 8.59 12.69 -11.88
N SER A 74 8.95 12.28 -10.66
CA SER A 74 8.42 11.12 -9.96
C SER A 74 6.90 11.18 -9.72
N PHE A 75 6.33 12.34 -9.41
CA PHE A 75 4.89 12.50 -9.21
C PHE A 75 4.10 12.17 -10.48
N PHE A 76 4.57 12.69 -11.62
CA PHE A 76 3.91 12.44 -12.90
C PHE A 76 4.01 10.97 -13.32
N SER A 77 5.16 10.34 -13.06
CA SER A 77 5.37 8.92 -13.35
C SER A 77 4.47 8.03 -12.48
N ILE A 78 4.31 8.36 -11.20
CA ILE A 78 3.41 7.65 -10.28
C ILE A 78 1.97 7.79 -10.75
N PHE A 79 1.51 9.01 -11.06
CA PHE A 79 0.15 9.24 -11.53
C PHE A 79 -0.15 8.48 -12.83
N LYS A 80 0.81 8.47 -13.77
CA LYS A 80 0.71 7.68 -15.01
C LYS A 80 0.59 6.18 -14.71
N ALA A 81 1.38 5.67 -13.74
CA ALA A 81 1.29 4.27 -13.30
C ALA A 81 -0.08 3.96 -12.68
N LEU A 82 -0.58 4.82 -11.78
CA LEU A 82 -1.90 4.65 -11.14
C LEU A 82 -3.03 4.63 -12.15
N ARG A 83 -3.00 5.54 -13.14
CA ARG A 83 -3.97 5.57 -14.24
C ARG A 83 -3.89 4.30 -15.10
N LYS A 84 -2.69 3.83 -15.40
CA LYS A 84 -2.50 2.56 -16.12
C LYS A 84 -3.06 1.39 -15.31
N ILE A 85 -2.79 1.33 -14.01
CA ILE A 85 -3.31 0.27 -13.13
C ILE A 85 -4.83 0.26 -13.15
N SER A 86 -5.47 1.42 -12.94
CA SER A 86 -6.93 1.52 -12.89
C SER A 86 -7.62 1.22 -14.23
N ASN A 87 -6.95 1.50 -15.35
CA ASN A 87 -7.51 1.21 -16.68
C ASN A 87 -7.34 -0.27 -17.09
N CYS A 88 -6.26 -0.92 -16.64
CA CYS A 88 -5.95 -2.29 -17.03
C CYS A 88 -6.47 -3.34 -16.04
N ASN A 89 -6.88 -2.94 -14.83
CA ASN A 89 -7.28 -3.87 -13.78
C ASN A 89 -8.51 -3.35 -13.04
N GLU A 90 -9.46 -4.23 -12.75
CA GLU A 90 -10.58 -3.93 -11.88
C GLU A 90 -10.15 -4.05 -10.40
N VAL A 91 -9.47 -3.00 -9.89
CA VAL A 91 -8.99 -2.98 -8.51
C VAL A 91 -10.16 -2.83 -7.54
N LYS A 92 -10.39 -3.86 -6.72
CA LYS A 92 -11.47 -3.86 -5.70
C LYS A 92 -11.01 -3.28 -4.36
N CYS A 93 -9.73 -3.39 -4.05
CA CYS A 93 -9.16 -2.92 -2.79
C CYS A 93 -7.67 -2.58 -2.97
N VAL A 94 -7.22 -1.58 -2.24
CA VAL A 94 -5.79 -1.27 -2.07
C VAL A 94 -5.38 -1.66 -0.66
N ILE A 95 -4.29 -2.40 -0.52
CA ILE A 95 -3.65 -2.68 0.76
C ILE A 95 -2.27 -2.02 0.76
N SER A 96 -1.99 -1.26 1.80
CA SER A 96 -0.72 -0.57 1.97
C SER A 96 -0.03 -0.99 3.27
N THR A 97 1.26 -1.31 3.17
CA THR A 97 2.14 -1.51 4.34
C THR A 97 3.09 -0.33 4.58
N GLY A 98 2.93 0.80 3.85
CA GLY A 98 3.87 1.91 3.74
C GLY A 98 4.69 1.77 2.44
N PRO A 99 5.61 2.62 2.14
CA PRO A 99 6.07 3.90 2.68
C PRO A 99 5.26 5.11 2.18
N GLY A 100 5.90 6.29 2.07
CA GLY A 100 5.24 7.56 1.69
C GLY A 100 4.48 7.55 0.36
N ILE A 101 4.88 6.72 -0.62
CA ILE A 101 4.15 6.51 -1.88
C ILE A 101 2.72 6.02 -1.63
N SER A 102 2.48 5.30 -0.54
CA SER A 102 1.16 4.80 -0.17
C SER A 102 0.11 5.91 -0.03
N VAL A 103 0.53 7.10 0.35
CA VAL A 103 -0.36 8.26 0.47
C VAL A 103 -0.92 8.64 -0.90
N LEU A 104 -0.06 8.72 -1.93
CA LEU A 104 -0.49 9.06 -3.30
C LEU A 104 -1.40 7.97 -3.89
N VAL A 105 -1.03 6.72 -3.68
CA VAL A 105 -1.83 5.57 -4.09
C VAL A 105 -3.20 5.60 -3.40
N ALA A 106 -3.23 5.84 -2.09
CA ALA A 106 -4.46 5.93 -1.32
C ALA A 106 -5.35 7.10 -1.79
N CYS A 107 -4.78 8.30 -1.98
CA CYS A 107 -5.52 9.45 -2.48
C CYS A 107 -6.18 9.16 -3.83
N TYR A 108 -5.41 8.61 -4.77
CA TYR A 108 -5.94 8.30 -6.11
C TYR A 108 -7.09 7.29 -6.05
N PHE A 109 -6.86 6.14 -5.40
CA PHE A 109 -7.85 5.07 -5.38
C PHE A 109 -9.07 5.41 -4.53
N ARG A 110 -8.90 6.19 -3.46
CA ARG A 110 -10.04 6.74 -2.70
C ARG A 110 -10.89 7.68 -3.54
N PHE A 111 -10.26 8.53 -4.34
CA PHE A 111 -10.96 9.47 -5.23
C PHE A 111 -11.85 8.73 -6.24
N ILE A 112 -11.40 7.61 -6.78
CA ILE A 112 -12.19 6.77 -7.70
C ILE A 112 -13.08 5.72 -7.00
N GLY A 113 -13.28 5.82 -5.68
CA GLY A 113 -14.22 5.00 -4.91
C GLY A 113 -13.71 3.63 -4.47
N VAL A 114 -12.42 3.32 -4.68
CA VAL A 114 -11.83 2.04 -4.26
C VAL A 114 -11.51 2.08 -2.76
N LYS A 115 -11.78 0.98 -2.06
CA LYS A 115 -11.47 0.85 -0.63
C LYS A 115 -9.98 0.75 -0.39
N VAL A 116 -9.49 1.46 0.63
CA VAL A 116 -8.09 1.45 1.04
C VAL A 116 -7.97 0.89 2.46
N ILE A 117 -7.07 -0.06 2.63
CA ILE A 117 -6.67 -0.65 3.90
C ILE A 117 -5.21 -0.30 4.13
N HIS A 118 -4.88 0.25 5.29
CA HIS A 118 -3.49 0.50 5.68
C HIS A 118 -3.12 -0.33 6.88
N ILE A 119 -1.91 -0.87 6.86
CA ILE A 119 -1.32 -1.62 7.95
C ILE A 119 -0.07 -0.87 8.40
N GLU A 120 -0.11 -0.30 9.60
CA GLU A 120 1.03 0.40 10.19
C GLU A 120 2.19 -0.56 10.42
N THR A 121 3.40 -0.07 10.31
CA THR A 121 4.60 -0.91 10.42
C THR A 121 4.73 -1.54 11.81
N TRP A 122 5.18 -2.79 11.84
CA TRP A 122 5.43 -3.53 13.08
C TRP A 122 6.56 -2.95 13.95
N SER A 123 7.43 -2.13 13.37
CA SER A 123 8.54 -1.49 14.08
C SER A 123 8.14 -0.26 14.90
N ARG A 124 6.86 0.14 14.87
CA ARG A 124 6.35 1.25 15.68
C ARG A 124 5.65 0.73 16.93
N PHE A 125 6.03 1.32 18.08
CA PHE A 125 5.48 0.94 19.38
C PHE A 125 4.87 2.14 20.11
N GLU A 126 5.55 3.30 20.11
CA GLU A 126 5.21 4.44 20.96
C GLU A 126 4.99 5.73 20.18
N SER A 127 5.14 5.70 18.86
CA SER A 127 5.01 6.90 18.04
C SER A 127 4.32 6.64 16.73
N LYS A 128 3.59 7.64 16.24
CA LYS A 128 2.98 7.61 14.90
C LYS A 128 4.05 7.84 13.84
N SER A 129 4.03 7.05 12.77
CA SER A 129 4.79 7.37 11.57
C SER A 129 4.17 8.57 10.85
N PHE A 130 4.96 9.30 10.04
CA PHE A 130 4.42 10.38 9.22
C PHE A 130 3.38 9.86 8.22
N THR A 131 3.71 8.80 7.51
CA THR A 131 2.78 8.12 6.60
C THR A 131 1.54 7.62 7.33
N GLY A 132 1.71 6.99 8.51
CA GLY A 132 0.60 6.50 9.32
C GLY A 132 -0.38 7.58 9.76
N ARG A 133 0.11 8.78 10.09
CA ARG A 133 -0.78 9.92 10.44
C ARG A 133 -1.71 10.28 9.28
N ILE A 134 -1.19 10.34 8.06
CA ILE A 134 -1.98 10.69 6.87
C ILE A 134 -2.88 9.50 6.49
N MET A 135 -2.35 8.30 6.47
CA MET A 135 -3.10 7.09 6.11
C MET A 135 -4.22 6.78 7.09
N HIS A 136 -4.08 7.15 8.36
CA HIS A 136 -5.15 7.01 9.35
C HIS A 136 -6.39 7.86 9.01
N LEU A 137 -6.23 8.95 8.27
CA LEU A 137 -7.32 9.79 7.78
C LEU A 137 -7.87 9.28 6.43
N LEU A 138 -7.01 8.72 5.59
CA LEU A 138 -7.36 8.32 4.23
C LEU A 138 -7.93 6.90 4.12
N ALA A 139 -7.43 5.97 4.95
CA ALA A 139 -7.81 4.56 4.83
C ALA A 139 -9.22 4.30 5.35
N ASN A 140 -9.93 3.39 4.68
CA ASN A 140 -11.23 2.89 5.16
C ASN A 140 -11.07 2.00 6.39
N LYS A 141 -9.95 1.27 6.46
CA LYS A 141 -9.55 0.48 7.61
C LYS A 141 -8.08 0.69 7.90
N PHE A 142 -7.75 0.91 9.15
CA PHE A 142 -6.39 1.14 9.63
C PHE A 142 -6.05 0.09 10.67
N TYR A 143 -5.05 -0.72 10.36
CA TYR A 143 -4.59 -1.80 11.23
C TYR A 143 -3.28 -1.41 11.92
N VAL A 144 -3.18 -1.73 13.19
CA VAL A 144 -1.96 -1.61 13.98
C VAL A 144 -1.47 -2.99 14.40
N GLN A 145 -0.17 -3.17 14.48
CA GLN A 145 0.47 -4.45 14.79
C GLN A 145 1.03 -4.51 16.22
N ASN A 146 1.01 -3.38 16.92
CA ASN A 146 1.37 -3.29 18.32
C ASN A 146 0.20 -2.71 19.10
N HIS A 147 -0.16 -3.35 20.19
CA HIS A 147 -1.32 -2.99 21.00
C HIS A 147 -1.22 -1.56 21.57
N SER A 148 0.00 -1.09 21.89
CA SER A 148 0.24 0.26 22.36
C SER A 148 -0.21 1.35 21.38
N LEU A 149 -0.22 1.06 20.08
CA LEU A 149 -0.65 2.01 19.05
C LEU A 149 -2.16 2.27 19.05
N LEU A 150 -2.99 1.44 19.67
CA LEU A 150 -4.43 1.69 19.80
C LEU A 150 -4.71 3.02 20.53
N ASN A 151 -3.88 3.37 21.51
CA ASN A 151 -4.01 4.62 22.24
C ASN A 151 -3.63 5.84 21.37
N LEU A 152 -2.79 5.63 20.37
CA LEU A 152 -2.33 6.69 19.48
C LEU A 152 -3.25 6.87 18.27
N TYR A 153 -3.72 5.78 17.67
CA TYR A 153 -4.60 5.79 16.50
C TYR A 153 -6.02 5.42 16.91
N LYS A 154 -6.86 6.41 17.19
CA LYS A 154 -8.28 6.16 17.53
C LYS A 154 -8.97 5.41 16.39
N ASN A 155 -9.85 4.47 16.72
CA ASN A 155 -10.60 3.64 15.77
C ASN A 155 -9.71 2.74 14.88
N SER A 156 -8.44 2.53 15.22
CA SER A 156 -7.61 1.52 14.57
C SER A 156 -7.96 0.12 15.07
N ILE A 157 -7.57 -0.88 14.28
CA ILE A 157 -7.85 -2.28 14.55
C ILE A 157 -6.54 -2.97 14.87
N TYR A 158 -6.46 -3.63 16.03
CA TYR A 158 -5.36 -4.53 16.35
C TYR A 158 -5.72 -5.96 15.94
N SER A 159 -4.91 -6.58 15.13
CA SER A 159 -5.11 -7.96 14.64
C SER A 159 -3.88 -8.86 14.85
N GLY A 160 -3.01 -8.47 15.77
CA GLY A 160 -1.74 -9.15 15.96
C GLY A 160 -0.66 -8.68 15.00
N ARG A 161 0.46 -9.38 15.01
CA ARG A 161 1.65 -9.10 14.19
C ARG A 161 1.70 -10.04 13.00
N LEU A 162 2.06 -9.49 11.83
CA LEU A 162 2.30 -10.26 10.60
C LEU A 162 3.57 -11.10 10.69
#